data_b6b95ba3bba801013f9eb26005e5ae95
#
_entry.id   b6b95ba3bba801013f9eb26005e5ae95
#
_cell.length_a   1.000
_cell.length_b   1.000
_cell.length_c   1.000
_cell.angle_alpha   90.00
_cell.angle_beta   90.00
_cell.angle_gamma   90.00
#
_symmetry.space_group_name_H-M   'P 1'
#
loop_
_entity.id
_entity.type
_entity.pdbx_description
1 polymer ?
#
loop_
_entity_poly.entity_id
_entity_poly.type
_entity_poly.pdbx_seq_one_letter_code
_entity_poly.pdbx_strand_id
1 'polypeptide(L)'
;MQLTQKETSLLKDLKDQEKLCAEKYEKHAAAAIDPQLKNLFSQLAQTERAHYDMLVRLEQGAAPQPPTGGGQQTFTAVYQIADTPEKQNDCYLCSDLLTAEKHASHLYDTCVFEFTDENARNLLNGIQKQEQGHGKTIYDYMSANGMYS
;
A
#
# COMPACT_ATOMS: atom_id res chain seq x y z
N MET A 1 10.04 -21.12 -13.55
CA MET A 1 10.89 -19.92 -13.65
C MET A 1 11.96 -19.99 -12.57
N GLN A 2 13.18 -19.68 -12.95
CA GLN A 2 14.28 -19.63 -12.00
C GLN A 2 14.76 -18.20 -11.88
N LEU A 3 14.80 -17.70 -10.66
CA LEU A 3 15.21 -16.31 -10.38
C LEU A 3 16.74 -16.21 -10.34
N THR A 4 17.25 -15.09 -10.83
CA THR A 4 18.67 -14.75 -10.65
C THR A 4 18.91 -14.33 -9.20
N GLN A 5 20.18 -14.27 -8.81
CA GLN A 5 20.54 -13.79 -7.47
C GLN A 5 20.09 -12.35 -7.26
N LYS A 6 20.20 -11.50 -8.27
CA LYS A 6 19.74 -10.11 -8.18
C LYS A 6 18.23 -10.03 -8.00
N GLU A 7 17.48 -10.80 -8.80
CA GLU A 7 16.04 -10.86 -8.67
C GLU A 7 15.62 -11.35 -7.28
N THR A 8 16.28 -12.37 -6.76
CA THR A 8 16.00 -12.88 -5.40
C THR A 8 16.25 -11.82 -4.34
N SER A 9 17.34 -11.07 -4.46
CA SER A 9 17.68 -10.00 -3.52
C SER A 9 16.66 -8.86 -3.55
N LEU A 10 16.25 -8.45 -4.75
CA LEU A 10 15.23 -7.41 -4.92
C LEU A 10 13.87 -7.86 -4.39
N LEU A 11 13.54 -9.13 -4.63
CA LEU A 11 12.28 -9.69 -4.13
C LEU A 11 12.24 -9.72 -2.61
N LYS A 12 13.38 -10.00 -1.96
CA LYS A 12 13.47 -9.92 -0.51
C LYS A 12 13.15 -8.51 -0.02
N ASP A 13 13.69 -7.49 -0.67
CA ASP A 13 13.42 -6.10 -0.30
C ASP A 13 11.93 -5.77 -0.45
N LEU A 14 11.29 -6.24 -1.52
CA LEU A 14 9.86 -6.04 -1.71
C LEU A 14 9.05 -6.74 -0.62
N LYS A 15 9.40 -7.97 -0.29
CA LYS A 15 8.69 -8.71 0.78
C LYS A 15 8.83 -8.01 2.12
N ASP A 16 10.03 -7.55 2.45
CA ASP A 16 10.26 -6.81 3.69
C ASP A 16 9.42 -5.53 3.71
N GLN A 17 9.34 -4.82 2.59
CA GLN A 17 8.54 -3.60 2.47
C GLN A 17 7.04 -3.88 2.63
N GLU A 18 6.52 -4.93 1.99
CA GLU A 18 5.10 -5.28 2.10
C GLU A 18 4.72 -5.68 3.52
N LYS A 19 5.60 -6.43 4.20
CA LYS A 19 5.39 -6.82 5.60
C LYS A 19 5.36 -5.59 6.49
N LEU A 20 6.30 -4.67 6.31
CA LEU A 20 6.35 -3.44 7.08
C LEU A 20 5.10 -2.59 6.84
N CYS A 21 4.67 -2.46 5.59
CA CYS A 21 3.47 -1.71 5.25
C CYS A 21 2.22 -2.31 5.90
N ALA A 22 2.08 -3.64 5.86
CA ALA A 22 0.96 -4.32 6.50
C ALA A 22 0.93 -4.04 8.00
N GLU A 23 2.08 -4.16 8.67
CA GLU A 23 2.19 -3.87 10.10
C GLU A 23 1.88 -2.40 10.41
N LYS A 24 2.36 -1.48 9.57
CA LYS A 24 2.06 -0.05 9.71
C LYS A 24 0.56 0.22 9.62
N TYR A 25 -0.10 -0.34 8.62
CA TYR A 25 -1.54 -0.17 8.48
C TYR A 25 -2.29 -0.72 9.69
N GLU A 26 -1.88 -1.86 10.22
CA GLU A 26 -2.52 -2.43 11.41
C GLU A 26 -2.34 -1.53 12.63
N LYS A 27 -1.14 -1.04 12.87
CA LYS A 27 -0.85 -0.14 13.99
C LYS A 27 -1.57 1.19 13.84
N HIS A 28 -1.62 1.72 12.62
CA HIS A 28 -2.29 2.98 12.34
C HIS A 28 -3.81 2.83 12.45
N ALA A 29 -4.36 1.66 12.07
CA ALA A 29 -5.78 1.37 12.29
C ALA A 29 -6.13 1.43 13.79
N ALA A 30 -5.26 0.91 14.63
CA ALA A 30 -5.46 0.97 16.08
C ALA A 30 -5.34 2.40 16.63
N ALA A 31 -4.47 3.22 16.03
CA ALA A 31 -4.19 4.58 16.49
C ALA A 31 -5.15 5.63 15.91
N ALA A 32 -5.84 5.33 14.82
CA ALA A 32 -6.79 6.26 14.21
C ALA A 32 -7.99 6.49 15.11
N ILE A 33 -8.58 7.68 15.01
CA ILE A 33 -9.72 8.07 15.83
C ILE A 33 -11.02 7.90 15.06
N ASP A 34 -11.08 8.37 13.80
CA ASP A 34 -12.25 8.23 12.96
C ASP A 34 -12.48 6.75 12.60
N PRO A 35 -13.66 6.17 12.91
CA PRO A 35 -13.97 4.80 12.57
C PRO A 35 -13.84 4.49 11.06
N GLN A 36 -14.14 5.45 10.18
CA GLN A 36 -13.94 5.27 8.74
C GLN A 36 -12.47 5.02 8.43
N LEU A 37 -11.58 5.77 9.07
CA LEU A 37 -10.15 5.66 8.85
C LEU A 37 -9.60 4.35 9.42
N LYS A 38 -10.07 3.96 10.62
CA LYS A 38 -9.73 2.65 11.20
C LYS A 38 -10.07 1.52 10.23
N ASN A 39 -11.26 1.57 9.66
CA ASN A 39 -11.73 0.54 8.73
C ASN A 39 -10.90 0.54 7.44
N LEU A 40 -10.62 1.72 6.90
CA LEU A 40 -9.78 1.85 5.70
C LEU A 40 -8.40 1.23 5.92
N PHE A 41 -7.73 1.60 7.00
CA PHE A 41 -6.39 1.09 7.29
C PHE A 41 -6.41 -0.43 7.51
N SER A 42 -7.45 -0.96 8.15
CA SER A 42 -7.58 -2.42 8.32
C SER A 42 -7.73 -3.14 6.98
N GLN A 43 -8.50 -2.58 6.06
CA GLN A 43 -8.65 -3.13 4.71
C GLN A 43 -7.34 -3.10 3.94
N LEU A 44 -6.62 -1.99 4.01
CA LEU A 44 -5.35 -1.82 3.30
C LEU A 44 -4.28 -2.76 3.88
N ALA A 45 -4.29 -3.01 5.20
CA ALA A 45 -3.41 -3.98 5.81
C ALA A 45 -3.60 -5.38 5.21
N GLN A 46 -4.85 -5.79 5.01
CA GLN A 46 -5.16 -7.09 4.40
C GLN A 46 -4.64 -7.16 2.96
N THR A 47 -4.80 -6.09 2.20
CA THR A 47 -4.30 -6.03 0.81
C THR A 47 -2.78 -6.13 0.78
N GLU A 48 -2.08 -5.46 1.69
CA GLU A 48 -0.62 -5.54 1.76
C GLU A 48 -0.15 -6.97 2.11
N ARG A 49 -0.88 -7.67 2.98
CA ARG A 49 -0.58 -9.08 3.28
C ARG A 49 -0.81 -9.98 2.06
N ALA A 50 -1.83 -9.70 1.27
CA ALA A 50 -2.06 -10.42 0.03
C ALA A 50 -0.91 -10.19 -0.98
N HIS A 51 -0.41 -8.97 -1.07
CA HIS A 51 0.77 -8.66 -1.89
C HIS A 51 2.00 -9.45 -1.41
N TYR A 52 2.22 -9.50 -0.11
CA TYR A 52 3.31 -10.28 0.47
C TYR A 52 3.22 -11.75 0.04
N ASP A 53 2.02 -12.34 0.15
CA ASP A 53 1.80 -13.74 -0.24
C ASP A 53 2.07 -13.96 -1.74
N MET A 54 1.70 -13.00 -2.58
CA MET A 54 1.99 -13.06 -4.01
C MET A 54 3.49 -13.07 -4.28
N LEU A 55 4.25 -12.25 -3.54
CA LEU A 55 5.70 -12.18 -3.68
C LEU A 55 6.36 -13.48 -3.19
N VAL A 56 5.84 -14.09 -2.12
CA VAL A 56 6.32 -15.40 -1.66
C VAL A 56 6.12 -16.45 -2.75
N ARG A 57 4.97 -16.44 -3.42
CA ARG A 57 4.71 -17.39 -4.51
C ARG A 57 5.63 -17.13 -5.70
N LEU A 58 5.90 -15.88 -6.01
CA LEU A 58 6.86 -15.53 -7.06
C LEU A 58 8.26 -16.05 -6.71
N GLU A 59 8.67 -15.94 -5.46
CA GLU A 59 9.94 -16.46 -4.98
C GLU A 59 10.05 -17.98 -5.19
N GLN A 60 8.93 -18.68 -5.06
CA GLN A 60 8.85 -20.12 -5.28
C GLN A 60 8.80 -20.51 -6.77
N GLY A 61 8.89 -19.54 -7.68
CA GLY A 61 8.94 -19.76 -9.11
C GLY A 61 7.59 -19.72 -9.82
N ALA A 62 6.52 -19.35 -9.14
CA ALA A 62 5.19 -19.26 -9.72
C ALA A 62 4.67 -17.83 -9.63
N ALA A 63 4.53 -17.16 -10.77
CA ALA A 63 3.96 -15.82 -10.82
C ALA A 63 2.43 -15.92 -10.81
N PRO A 64 1.75 -15.54 -9.70
CA PRO A 64 0.29 -15.51 -9.69
C PRO A 64 -0.26 -14.44 -10.61
N GLN A 65 -1.56 -14.49 -10.89
CA GLN A 65 -2.22 -13.46 -11.68
C GLN A 65 -2.07 -12.11 -10.96
N PRO A 66 -1.87 -11.01 -11.71
CA PRO A 66 -1.83 -9.70 -11.10
C PRO A 66 -3.09 -9.40 -10.31
N PRO A 67 -2.99 -8.72 -9.17
CA PRO A 67 -4.18 -8.37 -8.42
C PRO A 67 -5.01 -7.37 -9.20
N THR A 68 -6.33 -7.51 -9.09
CA THR A 68 -7.28 -6.59 -9.71
C THR A 68 -8.23 -6.07 -8.65
N GLY A 69 -8.90 -4.95 -8.94
CA GLY A 69 -9.87 -4.38 -8.03
C GLY A 69 -9.30 -3.22 -7.23
N GLY A 70 -10.06 -2.77 -6.28
CA GLY A 70 -9.83 -1.51 -5.60
C GLY A 70 -10.86 -0.53 -6.14
N GLY A 71 -12.13 -0.70 -5.73
CA GLY A 71 -13.20 0.21 -6.10
C GLY A 71 -12.99 1.58 -5.45
N GLN A 72 -13.59 2.60 -6.03
CA GLN A 72 -13.63 3.92 -5.42
C GLN A 72 -14.38 3.85 -4.10
N GLN A 73 -13.78 4.39 -3.05
CA GLN A 73 -14.45 4.59 -1.78
C GLN A 73 -14.82 6.06 -1.65
N THR A 74 -16.02 6.30 -1.12
CA THR A 74 -16.45 7.66 -0.77
C THR A 74 -16.38 7.81 0.73
N PHE A 75 -15.94 8.98 1.18
CA PHE A 75 -15.78 9.25 2.60
C PHE A 75 -16.67 10.42 3.00
N THR A 76 -17.27 10.31 4.19
CA THR A 76 -18.03 11.40 4.79
C THR A 76 -17.09 12.21 5.67
N ALA A 77 -17.09 13.52 5.49
CA ALA A 77 -16.29 14.41 6.33
C ALA A 77 -16.76 14.34 7.78
N VAL A 78 -15.83 14.02 8.69
CA VAL A 78 -16.10 13.99 10.14
C VAL A 78 -15.36 15.11 10.86
N TYR A 79 -14.33 15.67 10.24
CA TYR A 79 -13.56 16.77 10.79
C TYR A 79 -13.94 18.07 10.10
N GLN A 80 -13.99 19.14 10.91
CA GLN A 80 -14.30 20.47 10.41
C GLN A 80 -13.02 21.26 10.12
N ILE A 81 -13.16 22.53 9.78
CA ILE A 81 -12.03 23.40 9.45
C ILE A 81 -11.08 23.55 10.65
N ALA A 82 -11.63 23.54 11.87
CA ALA A 82 -10.82 23.70 13.07
C ALA A 82 -9.78 22.59 13.20
N ASP A 83 -8.57 22.98 13.56
CA ASP A 83 -7.45 22.06 13.71
C ASP A 83 -7.45 21.50 15.15
N THR A 84 -8.17 20.41 15.35
CA THR A 84 -8.28 19.73 16.65
C THR A 84 -7.18 18.70 16.81
N PRO A 85 -6.82 18.28 18.05
CA PRO A 85 -5.87 17.19 18.26
C PRO A 85 -6.25 15.90 17.55
N GLU A 86 -7.55 15.59 17.51
CA GLU A 86 -8.06 14.38 16.85
C GLU A 86 -7.80 14.44 15.34
N LYS A 87 -8.09 15.59 14.73
CA LYS A 87 -7.83 15.80 13.30
C LYS A 87 -6.34 15.73 13.00
N GLN A 88 -5.50 16.33 13.85
CA GLN A 88 -4.06 16.31 13.71
C GLN A 88 -3.52 14.88 13.77
N ASN A 89 -4.03 14.08 14.70
CA ASN A 89 -3.65 12.67 14.81
C ASN A 89 -3.93 11.90 13.53
N ASP A 90 -5.16 11.97 13.04
CA ASP A 90 -5.56 11.22 11.85
C ASP A 90 -4.87 11.75 10.59
N CYS A 91 -4.64 13.05 10.51
CA CYS A 91 -3.87 13.65 9.42
C CYS A 91 -2.43 13.14 9.39
N TYR A 92 -1.79 13.07 10.56
CA TYR A 92 -0.42 12.54 10.67
C TYR A 92 -0.34 11.10 10.18
N LEU A 93 -1.29 10.26 10.61
CA LEU A 93 -1.33 8.85 10.21
C LEU A 93 -1.50 8.70 8.69
N CYS A 94 -2.39 9.49 8.09
CA CYS A 94 -2.58 9.49 6.65
C CYS A 94 -1.32 9.93 5.91
N SER A 95 -0.69 10.99 6.37
CA SER A 95 0.53 11.53 5.74
C SER A 95 1.67 10.52 5.78
N ASP A 96 1.83 9.83 6.91
CA ASP A 96 2.85 8.80 7.08
C ASP A 96 2.62 7.63 6.13
N LEU A 97 1.39 7.14 6.03
CA LEU A 97 1.06 6.02 5.15
C LEU A 97 1.13 6.40 3.68
N LEU A 98 0.74 7.63 3.32
CA LEU A 98 0.88 8.11 1.94
C LEU A 98 2.35 8.13 1.53
N THR A 99 3.24 8.56 2.42
CA THR A 99 4.68 8.52 2.19
C THR A 99 5.19 7.09 2.04
N ALA A 100 4.69 6.16 2.86
CA ALA A 100 5.05 4.75 2.77
C ALA A 100 4.65 4.14 1.42
N GLU A 101 3.46 4.49 0.90
CA GLU A 101 3.02 4.02 -0.41
C GLU A 101 3.90 4.56 -1.54
N LYS A 102 4.30 5.82 -1.45
CA LYS A 102 5.23 6.42 -2.43
C LYS A 102 6.56 5.69 -2.43
N HIS A 103 7.09 5.37 -1.25
CA HIS A 103 8.34 4.64 -1.12
C HIS A 103 8.22 3.22 -1.70
N ALA A 104 7.16 2.50 -1.39
CA ALA A 104 6.91 1.17 -1.92
C ALA A 104 6.86 1.19 -3.45
N SER A 105 6.17 2.17 -4.05
CA SER A 105 6.09 2.30 -5.50
C SER A 105 7.47 2.47 -6.15
N HIS A 106 8.37 3.20 -5.51
CA HIS A 106 9.75 3.35 -6.00
C HIS A 106 10.50 2.01 -6.05
N LEU A 107 10.31 1.17 -5.04
CA LEU A 107 10.94 -0.16 -5.03
C LEU A 107 10.41 -1.02 -6.18
N TYR A 108 9.10 -0.99 -6.43
CA TYR A 108 8.51 -1.72 -7.55
C TYR A 108 9.03 -1.21 -8.89
N ASP A 109 9.20 0.10 -9.06
CA ASP A 109 9.78 0.67 -10.26
C ASP A 109 11.15 0.04 -10.57
N THR A 110 12.02 -0.01 -9.58
CA THR A 110 13.34 -0.60 -9.74
C THR A 110 13.24 -2.07 -10.13
N CYS A 111 12.40 -2.82 -9.44
CA CYS A 111 12.28 -4.26 -9.65
C CYS A 111 11.72 -4.60 -11.03
N VAL A 112 10.77 -3.84 -11.55
CA VAL A 112 10.18 -4.09 -12.87
C VAL A 112 11.24 -4.07 -13.96
N PHE A 113 12.23 -3.18 -13.87
CA PHE A 113 13.31 -3.11 -14.85
C PHE A 113 14.28 -4.26 -14.76
N GLU A 114 14.41 -4.89 -13.60
CA GLU A 114 15.39 -5.94 -13.38
C GLU A 114 14.84 -7.35 -13.61
N PHE A 115 13.54 -7.56 -13.52
CA PHE A 115 12.95 -8.86 -13.76
C PHE A 115 12.78 -9.09 -15.27
N THR A 116 13.21 -10.26 -15.74
CA THR A 116 13.17 -10.60 -17.16
C THR A 116 11.92 -11.37 -17.56
N ASP A 117 11.31 -12.11 -16.62
CA ASP A 117 10.10 -12.88 -16.91
C ASP A 117 8.90 -11.97 -17.04
N GLU A 118 8.15 -12.14 -18.14
CA GLU A 118 6.98 -11.29 -18.42
C GLU A 118 5.90 -11.43 -17.36
N ASN A 119 5.64 -12.64 -16.90
CA ASN A 119 4.61 -12.88 -15.89
C ASN A 119 5.00 -12.26 -14.55
N ALA A 120 6.27 -12.33 -14.19
CA ALA A 120 6.78 -11.67 -12.98
C ALA A 120 6.60 -10.16 -13.09
N ARG A 121 6.96 -9.57 -14.23
CA ARG A 121 6.80 -8.12 -14.45
C ARG A 121 5.34 -7.70 -14.41
N ASN A 122 4.45 -8.48 -14.99
CA ASN A 122 3.01 -8.19 -14.94
C ASN A 122 2.48 -8.21 -13.51
N LEU A 123 2.93 -9.16 -12.71
CA LEU A 123 2.57 -9.21 -11.28
C LEU A 123 3.05 -7.95 -10.55
N LEU A 124 4.31 -7.58 -10.73
CA LEU A 124 4.89 -6.41 -10.06
C LEU A 124 4.17 -5.13 -10.48
N ASN A 125 3.86 -4.99 -11.77
CA ASN A 125 3.09 -3.85 -12.27
C ASN A 125 1.68 -3.79 -11.66
N GLY A 126 1.03 -4.94 -11.52
CA GLY A 126 -0.30 -5.01 -10.91
C GLY A 126 -0.30 -4.62 -9.45
N ILE A 127 0.70 -5.06 -8.69
CA ILE A 127 0.86 -4.68 -7.28
C ILE A 127 1.13 -3.17 -7.18
N GLN A 128 2.05 -2.66 -7.99
CA GLN A 128 2.36 -1.22 -7.98
C GLN A 128 1.13 -0.38 -8.29
N LYS A 129 0.30 -0.82 -9.22
CA LYS A 129 -0.94 -0.12 -9.55
C LYS A 129 -1.88 -0.07 -8.33
N GLN A 130 -1.96 -1.15 -7.57
CA GLN A 130 -2.76 -1.15 -6.33
C GLN A 130 -2.15 -0.23 -5.27
N GLU A 131 -0.83 -0.16 -5.15
CA GLU A 131 -0.18 0.78 -4.23
C GLU A 131 -0.54 2.23 -4.59
N GLN A 132 -0.57 2.57 -5.87
CA GLN A 132 -1.02 3.88 -6.33
C GLN A 132 -2.48 4.11 -5.95
N GLY A 133 -3.32 3.10 -6.09
CA GLY A 133 -4.72 3.15 -5.68
C GLY A 133 -4.90 3.40 -4.19
N HIS A 134 -4.05 2.78 -3.35
CA HIS A 134 -4.03 3.04 -1.91
C HIS A 134 -3.73 4.51 -1.62
N GLY A 135 -2.73 5.06 -2.29
CA GLY A 135 -2.38 6.47 -2.16
C GLY A 135 -3.54 7.38 -2.54
N LYS A 136 -4.22 7.07 -3.64
CA LYS A 136 -5.40 7.82 -4.08
C LYS A 136 -6.52 7.76 -3.05
N THR A 137 -6.77 6.60 -2.47
CA THR A 137 -7.83 6.42 -1.47
C THR A 137 -7.52 7.21 -0.19
N ILE A 138 -6.28 7.18 0.27
CA ILE A 138 -5.85 7.97 1.43
C ILE A 138 -5.99 9.46 1.12
N TYR A 139 -5.57 9.89 -0.06
CA TYR A 139 -5.72 11.26 -0.51
C TYR A 139 -7.19 11.69 -0.50
N ASP A 140 -8.09 10.85 -1.01
CA ASP A 140 -9.52 11.15 -1.05
C ASP A 140 -10.10 11.32 0.36
N TYR A 141 -9.68 10.48 1.31
CA TYR A 141 -10.07 10.66 2.71
C TYR A 141 -9.57 12.00 3.25
N MET A 142 -8.31 12.31 3.02
CA MET A 142 -7.70 13.57 3.49
C MET A 142 -8.40 14.78 2.88
N SER A 143 -8.69 14.71 1.59
CA SER A 143 -9.37 15.79 0.87
C SER A 143 -10.78 16.02 1.43
N ALA A 144 -11.53 14.95 1.68
CA ALA A 144 -12.88 15.04 2.25
C ALA A 144 -12.87 15.67 3.63
N ASN A 145 -11.79 15.54 4.39
CA ASN A 145 -11.68 16.04 5.76
C ASN A 145 -10.83 17.31 5.89
N GLY A 146 -10.53 17.97 4.78
CA GLY A 146 -9.77 19.22 4.80
C GLY A 146 -8.33 19.08 5.29
N MET A 147 -7.72 17.92 5.08
CA MET A 147 -6.36 17.60 5.53
C MET A 147 -5.31 17.77 4.44
N TYR A 148 -5.72 17.92 3.19
CA TYR A 148 -4.81 18.01 2.06
C TYR A 148 -5.15 19.25 1.24
N SER A 149 -4.19 20.12 1.08
CA SER A 149 -4.34 21.35 0.32
C SER A 149 -3.59 21.29 -1.01
#